data_2874968603d42ebc9e5115da4f649591
#
_entry.id   2874968603d42ebc9e5115da4f649591
#
_cell.length_a   1.000
_cell.length_b   1.000
_cell.length_c   1.000
_cell.angle_alpha   90.00
_cell.angle_beta   90.00
_cell.angle_gamma   90.00
#
_symmetry.space_group_name_H-M   'P 1'
#
loop_
_entity.id
_entity.type
_entity.pdbx_description
1 polymer ?
#
loop_
_entity_poly.entity_id
_entity_poly.type
_entity_poly.pdbx_seq_one_letter_code
_entity_poly.pdbx_strand_id
1 'polypeptide(L)'
;MKVAVVSIGSFDTQYSDYHIMRDIIVGLLERGHEVNLIQKQYLDTPRYPDAFKKYLGSQLQVQSIRFEKRAKDNLKARYLADLLYYRQACRLMRKNKPDKIFLQSNNTAFFTVFYAKHVLKCPILYNEQDIFPENAFFAEILSQKSMVYQVAHLLQKYAYNNATALSTISDDMKSTIVRYYNVPEKKVQVVYNWGHEELKAHCESKNVFLQKYPKKPGEFRVVYAGNLGKMQNVELVLET
;
A
#
# COMPACT_ATOMS: atom_id res chain seq x y z
N MET A 1 3.62 22.59 5.02
CA MET A 1 2.38 21.93 5.50
C MET A 1 2.77 20.72 6.31
N LYS A 2 1.91 20.35 7.27
CA LYS A 2 2.04 19.09 8.01
C LYS A 2 1.24 17.98 7.32
N VAL A 3 1.90 16.94 6.87
CA VAL A 3 1.27 15.80 6.19
C VAL A 3 1.37 14.58 7.08
N ALA A 4 0.23 13.98 7.42
CA ALA A 4 0.22 12.65 8.04
C ALA A 4 0.25 11.59 6.94
N VAL A 5 1.28 10.75 6.94
CA VAL A 5 1.37 9.58 6.07
C VAL A 5 1.00 8.35 6.89
N VAL A 6 -0.12 7.72 6.56
CA VAL A 6 -0.64 6.54 7.28
C VAL A 6 -0.43 5.30 6.42
N SER A 7 0.48 4.43 6.85
CA SER A 7 0.85 3.21 6.15
C SER A 7 0.64 1.99 7.04
N ILE A 8 0.03 0.95 6.49
CA ILE A 8 -0.09 -0.34 7.17
C ILE A 8 1.23 -1.13 7.11
N GLY A 9 2.10 -0.80 6.17
CA GLY A 9 3.44 -1.35 6.05
C GLY A 9 4.36 -0.86 7.17
N SER A 10 5.52 -1.45 7.25
CA SER A 10 6.57 -1.10 8.20
C SER A 10 7.90 -1.02 7.48
N PHE A 11 8.64 0.06 7.69
CA PHE A 11 10.00 0.17 7.17
C PHE A 11 11.00 -0.74 7.92
N ASP A 12 10.59 -1.38 9.01
CA ASP A 12 11.38 -2.42 9.70
C ASP A 12 11.57 -3.67 8.85
N THR A 13 10.62 -3.94 7.95
CA THR A 13 10.62 -5.11 7.07
C THR A 13 10.41 -4.62 5.64
N GLN A 14 11.20 -5.13 4.71
CA GLN A 14 10.98 -4.84 3.30
C GLN A 14 9.66 -5.47 2.84
N TYR A 15 8.75 -4.66 2.33
CA TYR A 15 7.49 -5.06 1.73
C TYR A 15 7.43 -4.58 0.27
N SER A 16 6.51 -5.08 -0.52
CA SER A 16 6.51 -4.92 -1.99
C SER A 16 6.54 -3.48 -2.47
N ASP A 17 5.85 -2.58 -1.79
CA ASP A 17 5.75 -1.15 -2.13
C ASP A 17 6.65 -0.24 -1.26
N TYR A 18 7.64 -0.84 -0.58
CA TYR A 18 8.58 -0.11 0.27
C TYR A 18 9.25 1.09 -0.41
N HIS A 19 9.76 0.90 -1.63
CA HIS A 19 10.42 1.96 -2.38
C HIS A 19 9.45 3.09 -2.77
N ILE A 20 8.22 2.75 -3.15
CA ILE A 20 7.19 3.72 -3.53
C ILE A 20 6.86 4.63 -2.33
N MET A 21 6.59 4.03 -1.17
CA MET A 21 6.28 4.79 0.05
C MET A 21 7.47 5.63 0.53
N ARG A 22 8.70 5.09 0.44
CA ARG A 22 9.94 5.83 0.71
C ARG A 22 10.01 7.09 -0.14
N ASP A 23 9.84 6.93 -1.45
CA ASP A 23 10.03 8.02 -2.42
C ASP A 23 8.93 9.08 -2.29
N ILE A 24 7.69 8.68 -2.00
CA ILE A 24 6.60 9.62 -1.67
C ILE A 24 6.96 10.45 -0.44
N ILE A 25 7.45 9.82 0.63
CA ILE A 25 7.83 10.51 1.86
C ILE A 25 9.01 11.46 1.60
N VAL A 26 10.06 10.99 0.92
CA VAL A 26 11.22 11.81 0.56
C VAL A 26 10.80 12.98 -0.32
N GLY A 27 9.97 12.76 -1.32
CA GLY A 27 9.47 13.81 -2.20
C GLY A 27 8.64 14.88 -1.48
N LEU A 28 7.90 14.52 -0.43
CA LEU A 28 7.21 15.49 0.43
C LEU A 28 8.21 16.31 1.26
N LEU A 29 9.21 15.66 1.84
CA LEU A 29 10.25 16.31 2.64
C LEU A 29 11.11 17.27 1.83
N GLU A 30 11.51 16.89 0.61
CA GLU A 30 12.27 17.72 -0.32
C GLU A 30 11.51 18.97 -0.77
N ARG A 31 10.18 18.89 -0.79
CA ARG A 31 9.30 20.05 -1.04
C ARG A 31 9.05 20.91 0.20
N GLY A 32 9.77 20.68 1.29
CA GLY A 32 9.69 21.46 2.52
C GLY A 32 8.43 21.18 3.37
N HIS A 33 7.82 20.01 3.22
CA HIS A 33 6.70 19.62 4.08
C HIS A 33 7.22 18.94 5.36
N GLU A 34 6.49 19.10 6.45
CA GLU A 34 6.67 18.30 7.65
C GLU A 34 5.86 17.00 7.51
N VAL A 35 6.50 15.86 7.70
CA VAL A 35 5.86 14.56 7.57
C VAL A 35 5.76 13.85 8.91
N ASN A 36 4.55 13.45 9.28
CA ASN A 36 4.28 12.53 10.39
C ASN A 36 3.96 11.16 9.80
N LEU A 37 4.95 10.27 9.78
CA LEU A 37 4.77 8.90 9.35
C LEU A 37 4.18 8.07 10.49
N ILE A 38 2.99 7.51 10.28
CA ILE A 38 2.33 6.58 11.19
C ILE A 38 2.38 5.20 10.53
N GLN A 39 3.08 4.26 11.16
CA GLN A 39 3.32 2.92 10.62
C GLN A 39 3.18 1.84 11.67
N LYS A 40 3.08 0.58 11.24
CA LYS A 40 3.29 -0.57 12.11
C LYS A 40 4.79 -0.77 12.41
N GLN A 41 5.09 -1.36 13.54
CA GLN A 41 6.45 -1.77 13.92
C GLN A 41 6.42 -3.22 14.39
N TYR A 42 7.31 -4.03 13.85
CA TYR A 42 7.44 -5.45 14.16
C TYR A 42 8.76 -5.81 14.85
N LEU A 43 9.79 -4.97 14.69
CA LEU A 43 11.09 -5.14 15.32
C LEU A 43 11.22 -4.29 16.59
N ASP A 44 11.97 -4.74 17.55
CA ASP A 44 12.26 -3.96 18.76
C ASP A 44 13.05 -2.69 18.45
N THR A 45 14.03 -2.79 17.55
CA THR A 45 14.79 -1.66 17.06
C THR A 45 14.31 -1.30 15.66
N PRO A 46 13.64 -0.16 15.47
CA PRO A 46 13.14 0.25 14.16
C PRO A 46 14.31 0.54 13.21
N ARG A 47 14.14 0.11 11.97
CA ARG A 47 15.06 0.41 10.86
C ARG A 47 14.36 1.34 9.89
N TYR A 48 15.08 2.35 9.44
CA TYR A 48 14.56 3.32 8.47
C TYR A 48 15.48 3.39 7.24
N PRO A 49 14.94 3.75 6.07
CA PRO A 49 15.76 4.04 4.89
C PRO A 49 16.82 5.09 5.20
N ASP A 50 18.01 4.96 4.62
CA ASP A 50 19.07 5.95 4.78
C ASP A 50 18.63 7.34 4.34
N ALA A 51 17.80 7.42 3.30
CA ALA A 51 17.19 8.67 2.82
C ALA A 51 16.39 9.43 3.88
N PHE A 52 15.90 8.77 4.95
CA PHE A 52 15.18 9.43 6.03
C PHE A 52 16.10 10.06 7.07
N LYS A 53 17.34 9.59 7.20
CA LYS A 53 18.25 9.98 8.29
C LYS A 53 18.43 11.49 8.45
N LYS A 54 18.58 12.21 7.32
CA LYS A 54 18.78 13.67 7.33
C LYS A 54 17.56 14.47 7.77
N TYR A 55 16.36 13.86 7.78
CA TYR A 55 15.10 14.53 8.11
C TYR A 55 14.54 14.11 9.47
N LEU A 56 15.05 13.01 10.06
CA LEU A 56 14.56 12.48 11.34
C LEU A 56 14.74 13.52 12.45
N GLY A 57 13.68 13.73 13.24
CA GLY A 57 13.65 14.67 14.35
C GLY A 57 13.49 16.15 13.96
N SER A 58 13.64 16.49 12.67
CA SER A 58 13.38 17.84 12.15
C SER A 58 12.05 17.89 11.37
N GLN A 59 12.07 17.53 10.09
CA GLN A 59 10.90 17.53 9.21
C GLN A 59 10.16 16.19 9.19
N LEU A 60 10.81 15.08 9.60
CA LEU A 60 10.23 13.75 9.65
C LEU A 60 10.08 13.26 11.09
N GLN A 61 8.85 13.04 11.50
CA GLN A 61 8.52 12.37 12.75
C GLN A 61 7.94 11.00 12.44
N VAL A 62 8.52 9.93 13.00
CA VAL A 62 8.02 8.57 12.83
C VAL A 62 7.34 8.11 14.10
N GLN A 63 6.08 7.74 13.97
CA GLN A 63 5.23 7.25 15.05
C GLN A 63 4.86 5.80 14.74
N SER A 64 5.57 4.89 15.38
CA SER A 64 5.39 3.46 15.17
C SER A 64 4.43 2.86 16.19
N ILE A 65 3.48 2.08 15.71
CA ILE A 65 2.54 1.32 16.51
C ILE A 65 3.01 -0.12 16.53
N ARG A 66 3.40 -0.60 17.70
CA ARG A 66 3.98 -1.94 17.86
C ARG A 66 2.94 -3.03 17.68
N PHE A 67 3.27 -4.02 16.87
CA PHE A 67 2.49 -5.22 16.63
C PHE A 67 3.39 -6.45 16.62
N GLU A 68 2.89 -7.54 17.17
CA GLU A 68 3.52 -8.85 16.99
C GLU A 68 3.20 -9.40 15.59
N LYS A 69 4.20 -10.02 14.97
CA LYS A 69 4.04 -10.67 13.68
C LYS A 69 3.18 -11.94 13.88
N ARG A 70 1.91 -11.87 13.53
CA ARG A 70 0.97 -12.98 13.65
C ARG A 70 1.06 -13.92 12.46
N ALA A 71 0.75 -15.22 12.70
CA ALA A 71 0.68 -16.21 11.64
C ALA A 71 -0.29 -15.77 10.53
N LYS A 72 0.07 -16.04 9.28
CA LYS A 72 -0.70 -15.62 8.08
C LYS A 72 -2.13 -16.20 8.04
N ASP A 73 -2.36 -17.29 8.75
CA ASP A 73 -3.57 -18.11 8.62
C ASP A 73 -4.77 -17.61 9.44
N ASN A 74 -4.58 -16.66 10.35
CA ASN A 74 -5.67 -16.14 11.19
C ASN A 74 -6.18 -14.79 10.66
N LEU A 75 -7.08 -14.83 9.67
CA LEU A 75 -7.67 -13.64 9.05
C LEU A 75 -8.42 -12.75 10.04
N LYS A 76 -9.18 -13.34 10.99
CA LYS A 76 -9.93 -12.55 12.00
C LYS A 76 -9.00 -11.79 12.92
N ALA A 77 -7.91 -12.43 13.39
CA ALA A 77 -6.93 -11.78 14.25
C ALA A 77 -6.16 -10.67 13.51
N ARG A 78 -5.89 -10.86 12.22
CA ARG A 78 -5.28 -9.82 11.36
C ARG A 78 -6.21 -8.62 11.22
N TYR A 79 -7.48 -8.86 10.89
CA TYR A 79 -8.47 -7.79 10.74
C TYR A 79 -8.64 -6.98 12.03
N LEU A 80 -8.73 -7.66 13.19
CA LEU A 80 -8.80 -6.99 14.49
C LEU A 80 -7.54 -6.17 14.78
N ALA A 81 -6.35 -6.69 14.46
CA ALA A 81 -5.10 -5.96 14.60
C ALA A 81 -5.08 -4.69 13.72
N ASP A 82 -5.60 -4.78 12.50
CA ASP A 82 -5.72 -3.63 11.60
C ASP A 82 -6.69 -2.58 12.16
N LEU A 83 -7.82 -2.99 12.72
CA LEU A 83 -8.75 -2.08 13.41
C LEU A 83 -8.10 -1.36 14.59
N LEU A 84 -7.36 -2.08 15.42
CA LEU A 84 -6.63 -1.51 16.56
C LEU A 84 -5.55 -0.53 16.09
N TYR A 85 -4.84 -0.87 14.99
CA TYR A 85 -3.88 0.03 14.36
C TYR A 85 -4.56 1.35 13.97
N TYR A 86 -5.67 1.30 13.24
CA TYR A 86 -6.35 2.52 12.80
C TYR A 86 -6.90 3.35 13.94
N ARG A 87 -7.41 2.72 14.99
CA ARG A 87 -7.82 3.44 16.20
C ARG A 87 -6.66 4.23 16.81
N GLN A 88 -5.47 3.64 16.86
CA GLN A 88 -4.28 4.31 17.37
C GLN A 88 -3.77 5.38 16.40
N ALA A 89 -3.76 5.10 15.10
CA ALA A 89 -3.40 6.06 14.06
C ALA A 89 -4.31 7.30 14.10
N CYS A 90 -5.62 7.11 14.28
CA CYS A 90 -6.56 8.22 14.46
C CYS A 90 -6.24 9.09 15.68
N ARG A 91 -5.86 8.47 16.82
CA ARG A 91 -5.43 9.22 18.02
C ARG A 91 -4.17 10.04 17.77
N LEU A 92 -3.18 9.46 17.07
CA LEU A 92 -1.94 10.13 16.71
C LEU A 92 -2.19 11.30 15.75
N MET A 93 -3.01 11.11 14.73
CA MET A 93 -3.41 12.19 13.81
C MET A 93 -4.11 13.33 14.56
N ARG A 94 -5.00 13.02 15.52
CA ARG A 94 -5.66 14.06 16.33
C ARG A 94 -4.67 14.87 17.15
N LYS A 95 -3.65 14.20 17.72
CA LYS A 95 -2.57 14.88 18.49
C LYS A 95 -1.73 15.77 17.59
N ASN A 96 -1.38 15.29 16.39
CA ASN A 96 -0.46 15.97 15.47
C ASN A 96 -1.12 17.08 14.65
N LYS A 97 -2.46 17.06 14.51
CA LYS A 97 -3.25 18.05 13.76
C LYS A 97 -2.68 18.29 12.35
N PRO A 98 -2.67 17.28 11.46
CA PRO A 98 -2.14 17.44 10.11
C PRO A 98 -3.00 18.36 9.27
N ASP A 99 -2.38 19.07 8.31
CA ASP A 99 -3.08 19.85 7.29
C ASP A 99 -3.68 18.95 6.21
N LYS A 100 -3.02 17.83 5.91
CA LYS A 100 -3.44 16.83 4.93
C LYS A 100 -3.04 15.42 5.38
N ILE A 101 -3.78 14.42 4.89
CA ILE A 101 -3.53 13.02 5.15
C ILE A 101 -3.25 12.31 3.83
N PHE A 102 -2.15 11.57 3.75
CA PHE A 102 -1.89 10.56 2.74
C PHE A 102 -2.15 9.19 3.36
N LEU A 103 -3.13 8.47 2.84
CA LEU A 103 -3.52 7.15 3.33
C LEU A 103 -3.19 6.10 2.29
N GLN A 104 -2.30 5.17 2.63
CA GLN A 104 -2.11 3.95 1.85
C GLN A 104 -3.28 2.99 2.09
N SER A 105 -3.82 2.45 1.01
CA SER A 105 -5.00 1.59 1.04
C SER A 105 -4.83 0.32 1.85
N ASN A 106 -5.95 -0.14 2.37
CA ASN A 106 -6.10 -1.43 3.01
C ASN A 106 -7.57 -1.67 3.38
N ASN A 107 -7.88 -2.89 3.78
CA ASN A 107 -9.24 -3.38 4.02
C ASN A 107 -10.01 -2.65 5.15
N THR A 108 -9.35 -1.81 5.94
CA THR A 108 -9.96 -1.08 7.07
C THR A 108 -9.80 0.44 6.96
N ALA A 109 -9.36 0.93 5.79
CA ALA A 109 -9.14 2.36 5.52
C ALA A 109 -10.39 3.21 5.73
N PHE A 110 -11.57 2.62 5.60
CA PHE A 110 -12.85 3.25 5.92
C PHE A 110 -12.81 4.05 7.23
N PHE A 111 -12.24 3.46 8.30
CA PHE A 111 -12.17 4.13 9.60
C PHE A 111 -11.34 5.40 9.57
N THR A 112 -10.21 5.36 8.86
CA THR A 112 -9.36 6.55 8.73
C THR A 112 -10.05 7.63 7.90
N VAL A 113 -10.71 7.26 6.80
CA VAL A 113 -11.46 8.22 5.97
C VAL A 113 -12.63 8.81 6.74
N PHE A 114 -13.40 7.98 7.46
CA PHE A 114 -14.48 8.45 8.32
C PHE A 114 -13.98 9.47 9.36
N TYR A 115 -12.89 9.14 10.05
CA TYR A 115 -12.31 9.98 11.08
C TYR A 115 -11.74 11.29 10.50
N ALA A 116 -11.04 11.22 9.39
CA ALA A 116 -10.50 12.38 8.69
C ALA A 116 -11.61 13.36 8.29
N LYS A 117 -12.73 12.83 7.73
CA LYS A 117 -13.85 13.65 7.27
C LYS A 117 -14.65 14.26 8.40
N HIS A 118 -15.07 13.44 9.39
CA HIS A 118 -16.07 13.86 10.37
C HIS A 118 -15.49 14.44 11.66
N VAL A 119 -14.28 14.01 12.04
CA VAL A 119 -13.65 14.43 13.31
C VAL A 119 -12.55 15.44 13.07
N LEU A 120 -11.61 15.14 12.17
CA LEU A 120 -10.48 16.05 11.91
C LEU A 120 -10.84 17.16 10.92
N LYS A 121 -11.83 16.94 10.05
CA LYS A 121 -12.20 17.81 8.92
C LYS A 121 -10.97 18.09 8.03
N CYS A 122 -10.13 17.11 7.85
CA CYS A 122 -8.83 17.18 7.18
C CYS A 122 -8.91 16.53 5.80
N PRO A 123 -8.42 17.19 4.74
CA PRO A 123 -8.35 16.60 3.41
C PRO A 123 -7.51 15.34 3.38
N ILE A 124 -7.98 14.31 2.67
CA ILE A 124 -7.33 13.01 2.56
C ILE A 124 -7.13 12.60 1.10
N LEU A 125 -5.89 12.29 0.74
CA LEU A 125 -5.55 11.57 -0.47
C LEU A 125 -5.47 10.08 -0.14
N TYR A 126 -6.33 9.29 -0.76
CA TYR A 126 -6.38 7.85 -0.60
C TYR A 126 -5.67 7.18 -1.76
N ASN A 127 -4.52 6.57 -1.49
CA ASN A 127 -3.72 5.86 -2.48
C ASN A 127 -4.14 4.40 -2.54
N GLU A 128 -4.78 4.01 -3.64
CA GLU A 128 -5.29 2.65 -3.86
C GLU A 128 -4.31 1.83 -4.67
N GLN A 129 -3.86 0.73 -4.08
CA GLN A 129 -2.92 -0.23 -4.69
C GLN A 129 -3.61 -1.56 -5.03
N ASP A 130 -4.71 -1.90 -4.33
CA ASP A 130 -5.41 -3.17 -4.42
C ASP A 130 -6.89 -3.00 -4.09
N ILE A 131 -7.78 -3.11 -5.06
CA ILE A 131 -9.22 -2.90 -4.84
C ILE A 131 -9.80 -4.08 -4.05
N PHE A 132 -10.13 -3.85 -2.80
CA PHE A 132 -10.85 -4.80 -1.95
C PHE A 132 -12.33 -4.36 -1.85
N PRO A 133 -13.31 -5.29 -1.92
CA PRO A 133 -13.20 -6.76 -1.89
C PRO A 133 -13.05 -7.44 -3.25
N GLU A 134 -12.92 -6.70 -4.36
CA GLU A 134 -12.87 -7.24 -5.71
C GLU A 134 -11.70 -8.21 -5.91
N ASN A 135 -10.52 -7.89 -5.38
CA ASN A 135 -9.37 -8.78 -5.44
C ASN A 135 -9.64 -10.13 -4.75
N ALA A 136 -10.38 -10.12 -3.62
CA ALA A 136 -10.76 -11.36 -2.93
C ALA A 136 -11.83 -12.15 -3.69
N PHE A 137 -12.69 -11.50 -4.45
CA PHE A 137 -13.65 -12.14 -5.34
C PHE A 137 -12.94 -12.80 -6.52
N PHE A 138 -12.05 -12.10 -7.22
CA PHE A 138 -11.29 -12.66 -8.35
C PHE A 138 -10.33 -13.77 -7.92
N ALA A 139 -9.84 -13.74 -6.67
CA ALA A 139 -9.07 -14.85 -6.08
C ALA A 139 -9.96 -16.04 -5.64
N GLU A 140 -11.28 -15.98 -5.86
CA GLU A 140 -12.26 -16.99 -5.43
C GLU A 140 -12.29 -17.22 -3.90
N ILE A 141 -11.82 -16.24 -3.11
CA ILE A 141 -11.85 -16.30 -1.64
C ILE A 141 -13.23 -15.86 -1.12
N LEU A 142 -13.85 -14.88 -1.78
CA LEU A 142 -15.16 -14.35 -1.40
C LEU A 142 -16.15 -14.41 -2.57
N SER A 143 -17.37 -14.84 -2.30
CA SER A 143 -18.47 -14.73 -3.25
C SER A 143 -19.09 -13.32 -3.17
N GLN A 144 -19.44 -12.73 -4.31
CA GLN A 144 -20.20 -11.47 -4.37
C GLN A 144 -21.56 -11.54 -3.65
N LYS A 145 -22.15 -12.73 -3.56
CA LYS A 145 -23.41 -12.97 -2.84
C LYS A 145 -23.22 -13.03 -1.31
N SER A 146 -21.99 -13.14 -0.83
CA SER A 146 -21.73 -13.22 0.61
C SER A 146 -21.99 -11.87 1.29
N MET A 147 -22.53 -11.90 2.49
CA MET A 147 -22.74 -10.70 3.31
C MET A 147 -21.42 -9.98 3.58
N VAL A 148 -20.33 -10.72 3.75
CA VAL A 148 -18.99 -10.16 3.99
C VAL A 148 -18.54 -9.31 2.80
N TYR A 149 -18.71 -9.80 1.56
CA TYR A 149 -18.40 -9.03 0.36
C TYR A 149 -19.25 -7.76 0.28
N GLN A 150 -20.56 -7.88 0.46
CA GLN A 150 -21.49 -6.74 0.35
C GLN A 150 -21.18 -5.65 1.36
N VAL A 151 -20.92 -6.02 2.61
CA VAL A 151 -20.53 -5.07 3.65
C VAL A 151 -19.19 -4.42 3.33
N ALA A 152 -18.19 -5.21 2.95
CA ALA A 152 -16.88 -4.70 2.57
C ALA A 152 -16.96 -3.73 1.38
N HIS A 153 -17.75 -4.07 0.35
CA HIS A 153 -18.00 -3.21 -0.80
C HIS A 153 -18.65 -1.87 -0.41
N LEU A 154 -19.65 -1.90 0.48
CA LEU A 154 -20.30 -0.68 0.98
C LEU A 154 -19.33 0.21 1.79
N LEU A 155 -18.51 -0.39 2.64
CA LEU A 155 -17.49 0.35 3.40
C LEU A 155 -16.44 0.97 2.49
N GLN A 156 -15.98 0.24 1.47
CA GLN A 156 -15.03 0.73 0.48
C GLN A 156 -15.65 1.84 -0.38
N LYS A 157 -16.89 1.67 -0.82
CA LYS A 157 -17.65 2.70 -1.52
C LYS A 157 -17.74 3.99 -0.71
N TYR A 158 -18.01 3.87 0.58
CA TYR A 158 -18.00 5.01 1.48
C TYR A 158 -16.62 5.68 1.51
N ALA A 159 -15.54 4.90 1.70
CA ALA A 159 -14.18 5.42 1.76
C ALA A 159 -13.80 6.20 0.50
N TYR A 160 -14.05 5.64 -0.68
CA TYR A 160 -13.75 6.30 -1.96
C TYR A 160 -14.57 7.59 -2.14
N ASN A 161 -15.86 7.55 -1.87
CA ASN A 161 -16.70 8.73 -2.07
C ASN A 161 -16.43 9.85 -1.04
N ASN A 162 -15.84 9.55 0.09
CA ASN A 162 -15.57 10.51 1.16
C ASN A 162 -14.09 10.92 1.29
N ALA A 163 -13.16 10.24 0.65
CA ALA A 163 -11.80 10.77 0.47
C ALA A 163 -11.85 12.06 -0.37
N THR A 164 -10.92 12.97 -0.21
CA THR A 164 -10.87 14.23 -0.99
C THR A 164 -10.39 13.95 -2.42
N ALA A 165 -9.40 13.09 -2.56
CA ALA A 165 -8.86 12.62 -3.84
C ALA A 165 -8.43 11.16 -3.70
N LEU A 166 -8.35 10.48 -4.84
CA LEU A 166 -7.87 9.11 -4.97
C LEU A 166 -6.71 9.06 -5.96
N SER A 167 -5.70 8.28 -5.67
CA SER A 167 -4.73 7.84 -6.66
C SER A 167 -4.77 6.32 -6.79
N THR A 168 -4.58 5.84 -8.00
CA THR A 168 -4.53 4.41 -8.33
C THR A 168 -3.44 4.14 -9.34
N ILE A 169 -3.07 2.89 -9.54
CA ILE A 169 -1.86 2.51 -10.27
C ILE A 169 -2.10 2.12 -11.73
N SER A 170 -3.36 2.06 -12.17
CA SER A 170 -3.69 1.75 -13.57
C SER A 170 -5.01 2.36 -14.01
N ASP A 171 -5.20 2.49 -15.33
CA ASP A 171 -6.45 2.96 -15.92
C ASP A 171 -7.59 1.97 -15.70
N ASP A 172 -7.31 0.67 -15.66
CA ASP A 172 -8.31 -0.36 -15.35
C ASP A 172 -8.82 -0.23 -13.92
N MET A 173 -7.92 0.00 -12.96
CA MET A 173 -8.33 0.27 -11.57
C MET A 173 -9.14 1.56 -11.47
N LYS A 174 -8.73 2.64 -12.16
CA LYS A 174 -9.51 3.88 -12.22
C LYS A 174 -10.91 3.61 -12.78
N SER A 175 -11.00 2.87 -13.90
CA SER A 175 -12.28 2.51 -14.53
C SER A 175 -13.17 1.70 -13.59
N THR A 176 -12.58 0.77 -12.86
CA THR A 176 -13.27 -0.05 -11.85
C THR A 176 -13.82 0.82 -10.72
N ILE A 177 -12.99 1.71 -10.14
CA ILE A 177 -13.42 2.60 -9.06
C ILE A 177 -14.56 3.52 -9.52
N VAL A 178 -14.43 4.11 -10.69
CA VAL A 178 -15.45 5.01 -11.24
C VAL A 178 -16.77 4.28 -11.48
N ARG A 179 -16.74 3.11 -12.13
CA ARG A 179 -17.95 2.37 -12.54
C ARG A 179 -18.63 1.62 -11.39
N TYR A 180 -17.87 0.83 -10.64
CA TYR A 180 -18.45 -0.06 -9.61
C TYR A 180 -18.76 0.66 -8.30
N TYR A 181 -17.99 1.72 -7.99
CA TYR A 181 -18.17 2.47 -6.74
C TYR A 181 -18.86 3.81 -6.94
N ASN A 182 -19.17 4.17 -8.19
CA ASN A 182 -19.82 5.42 -8.56
C ASN A 182 -19.06 6.65 -8.02
N VAL A 183 -17.75 6.66 -8.24
CA VAL A 183 -16.88 7.78 -7.86
C VAL A 183 -16.72 8.73 -9.03
N PRO A 184 -16.84 10.07 -8.84
CA PRO A 184 -16.60 11.03 -9.93
C PRO A 184 -15.20 10.86 -10.50
N GLU A 185 -15.09 10.74 -11.84
CA GLU A 185 -13.82 10.48 -12.54
C GLU A 185 -12.73 11.51 -12.20
N LYS A 186 -13.11 12.80 -12.14
CA LYS A 186 -12.20 13.91 -11.79
C LYS A 186 -11.51 13.75 -10.43
N LYS A 187 -12.04 12.88 -9.58
CA LYS A 187 -11.51 12.61 -8.23
C LYS A 187 -10.43 11.54 -8.24
N VAL A 188 -10.34 10.73 -9.30
CA VAL A 188 -9.43 9.60 -9.40
C VAL A 188 -8.31 9.91 -10.39
N GLN A 189 -7.07 9.93 -9.91
CA GLN A 189 -5.87 10.12 -10.71
C GLN A 189 -5.11 8.81 -10.84
N VAL A 190 -4.59 8.52 -12.03
CA VAL A 190 -3.68 7.39 -12.24
C VAL A 190 -2.26 7.87 -11.99
N VAL A 191 -1.58 7.18 -11.10
CA VAL A 191 -0.15 7.37 -10.81
C VAL A 191 0.48 5.99 -10.84
N TYR A 192 1.11 5.65 -11.96
CA TYR A 192 1.75 4.35 -12.14
C TYR A 192 2.86 4.14 -11.11
N ASN A 193 2.98 2.92 -10.62
CA ASN A 193 4.11 2.56 -9.77
C ASN A 193 5.40 2.61 -10.61
N TRP A 194 6.46 3.15 -10.03
CA TRP A 194 7.78 3.25 -10.65
C TRP A 194 8.70 2.15 -10.18
N GLY A 195 9.68 1.84 -11.01
CA GLY A 195 10.73 0.88 -10.69
C GLY A 195 11.80 1.49 -9.77
N HIS A 196 12.67 0.63 -9.28
CA HIS A 196 13.81 1.05 -8.47
C HIS A 196 14.89 1.66 -9.38
N GLU A 197 15.41 2.84 -9.07
CA GLU A 197 16.46 3.52 -9.89
C GLU A 197 17.78 2.72 -9.98
N GLU A 198 18.02 1.81 -9.04
CA GLU A 198 19.26 1.03 -8.97
C GLU A 198 19.26 -0.26 -9.80
N LEU A 199 18.25 -0.48 -10.64
CA LEU A 199 18.25 -1.61 -11.57
C LEU A 199 19.31 -1.39 -12.67
N LYS A 200 20.58 -1.58 -12.32
CA LYS A 200 21.68 -1.62 -13.28
C LYS A 200 21.68 -2.97 -13.99
N ALA A 201 21.91 -2.95 -15.30
CA ALA A 201 22.14 -4.16 -16.04
C ALA A 201 23.33 -4.92 -15.41
N HIS A 202 23.09 -6.11 -14.89
CA HIS A 202 24.14 -6.96 -14.38
C HIS A 202 24.90 -7.59 -15.56
N CYS A 203 26.23 -7.58 -15.47
CA CYS A 203 27.07 -8.31 -16.40
C CYS A 203 26.71 -9.81 -16.29
N GLU A 204 26.45 -10.47 -17.42
CA GLU A 204 26.09 -11.91 -17.46
C GLU A 204 27.10 -12.79 -16.75
N SER A 205 28.40 -12.46 -16.83
CA SER A 205 29.47 -13.20 -16.16
C SER A 205 29.38 -13.19 -14.62
N LYS A 206 28.68 -12.25 -14.04
CA LYS A 206 28.48 -12.14 -12.58
C LYS A 206 27.08 -12.64 -12.13
N ASN A 207 26.28 -13.13 -13.05
CA ASN A 207 24.93 -13.60 -12.74
C ASN A 207 24.99 -15.03 -12.18
N VAL A 208 24.81 -15.17 -10.87
CA VAL A 208 24.85 -16.46 -10.16
C VAL A 208 23.80 -17.44 -10.70
N PHE A 209 22.63 -16.96 -11.13
CA PHE A 209 21.61 -17.82 -11.73
C PHE A 209 22.08 -18.41 -13.05
N LEU A 210 22.69 -17.61 -13.94
CA LEU A 210 23.22 -18.10 -15.22
C LEU A 210 24.43 -19.01 -15.04
N GLN A 211 25.25 -18.80 -14.01
CA GLN A 211 26.33 -19.73 -13.64
C GLN A 211 25.78 -21.09 -13.23
N LYS A 212 24.71 -21.13 -12.44
CA LYS A 212 24.08 -22.36 -11.98
C LYS A 212 23.25 -23.05 -13.08
N TYR A 213 22.61 -22.25 -13.91
CA TYR A 213 21.74 -22.71 -14.99
C TYR A 213 22.19 -22.06 -16.32
N PRO A 214 23.25 -22.53 -16.96
CA PRO A 214 23.78 -21.94 -18.18
C PRO A 214 22.76 -22.02 -19.31
N LYS A 215 22.68 -20.95 -20.11
CA LYS A 215 21.81 -20.88 -21.29
C LYS A 215 22.41 -21.70 -22.43
N LYS A 216 21.60 -22.54 -23.07
CA LYS A 216 21.99 -23.27 -24.26
C LYS A 216 21.95 -22.37 -25.52
N PRO A 217 22.77 -22.63 -26.55
CA PRO A 217 22.64 -21.92 -27.83
C PRO A 217 21.22 -22.05 -28.39
N GLY A 218 20.63 -20.93 -28.81
CA GLY A 218 19.26 -20.88 -29.34
C GLY A 218 18.13 -20.98 -28.28
N GLU A 219 18.43 -21.10 -27.00
CA GLU A 219 17.44 -21.13 -25.94
C GLU A 219 16.83 -19.75 -25.71
N PHE A 220 15.50 -19.65 -25.76
CA PHE A 220 14.74 -18.51 -25.25
C PHE A 220 14.23 -18.84 -23.87
N ARG A 221 14.55 -18.00 -22.89
CA ARG A 221 14.21 -18.26 -21.49
C ARG A 221 13.20 -17.24 -20.98
N VAL A 222 12.03 -17.73 -20.58
CA VAL A 222 11.01 -16.96 -19.89
C VAL A 222 11.21 -17.11 -18.40
N VAL A 223 11.25 -15.99 -17.66
CA VAL A 223 11.41 -16.00 -16.21
C VAL A 223 10.23 -15.28 -15.59
N TYR A 224 9.52 -15.95 -14.70
CA TYR A 224 8.54 -15.35 -13.84
C TYR A 224 9.13 -15.15 -12.44
N ALA A 225 9.11 -13.92 -11.94
CA ALA A 225 9.56 -13.58 -10.59
C ALA A 225 8.40 -12.93 -9.82
N GLY A 226 7.78 -13.67 -8.90
CA GLY A 226 6.62 -13.19 -8.15
C GLY A 226 5.98 -14.29 -7.30
N ASN A 227 4.84 -13.97 -6.69
CA ASN A 227 4.05 -14.95 -5.94
C ASN A 227 3.37 -15.94 -6.91
N LEU A 228 3.31 -17.21 -6.52
CA LEU A 228 2.59 -18.26 -7.25
C LEU A 228 1.19 -18.42 -6.62
N GLY A 229 0.34 -17.41 -6.78
CA GLY A 229 -1.04 -17.45 -6.27
C GLY A 229 -2.06 -17.61 -7.40
N LYS A 230 -3.30 -17.93 -7.05
CA LYS A 230 -4.42 -18.04 -8.02
C LYS A 230 -4.57 -16.82 -8.93
N MET A 231 -4.38 -15.62 -8.38
CA MET A 231 -4.49 -14.36 -9.11
C MET A 231 -3.48 -14.20 -10.23
N GLN A 232 -2.31 -14.82 -10.10
CA GLN A 232 -1.22 -14.71 -11.06
C GLN A 232 -1.38 -15.67 -12.24
N ASN A 233 -2.22 -16.69 -12.08
CA ASN A 233 -2.53 -17.69 -13.12
C ASN A 233 -1.31 -18.15 -13.93
N VAL A 234 -0.23 -18.49 -13.21
CA VAL A 234 1.07 -18.85 -13.85
C VAL A 234 0.95 -20.14 -14.68
N GLU A 235 -0.06 -20.98 -14.37
CA GLU A 235 -0.36 -22.19 -15.14
C GLU A 235 -0.65 -21.86 -16.60
N LEU A 236 -1.36 -20.77 -16.89
CA LEU A 236 -1.62 -20.31 -18.25
C LEU A 236 -0.33 -20.06 -19.07
N VAL A 237 0.75 -19.62 -18.42
CA VAL A 237 2.05 -19.40 -19.08
C VAL A 237 2.75 -20.73 -19.40
N LEU A 238 2.43 -21.80 -18.67
CA LEU A 238 2.99 -23.13 -18.90
C LEU A 238 2.24 -23.90 -19.97
N GLU A 239 1.00 -23.51 -20.27
CA GLU A 239 0.13 -24.13 -21.27
C GLU A 239 0.29 -23.51 -22.67
N THR A 240 1.03 -22.38 -22.77
CA THR A 240 1.30 -21.65 -24.03
C THR A 240 2.67 -21.99 -24.57
#